data_da5c6871b075b1701fecb468ea56bedc
#
_entry.id   da5c6871b075b1701fecb468ea56bedc
#
_cell.length_a   1.000
_cell.length_b   1.000
_cell.length_c   1.000
_cell.angle_alpha   90.00
_cell.angle_beta   90.00
_cell.angle_gamma   90.00
#
_symmetry.space_group_name_H-M   'P 1'
#
loop_
_entity.id
_entity.type
_entity.pdbx_description
1 polymer ?
#
loop_
_entity_poly.entity_id
_entity_poly.type
_entity_poly.pdbx_seq_one_letter_code
_entity_poly.pdbx_strand_id
1 'polypeptide(L)'
;MQNENLRHTLIFVKSIKIMKVGILGGGQLGRMLLQAAANFDVTTYVLENDAHCPAAHLCHHFTLGNIQDYDAVYNFGIGLDAITIEIEAVNVDALEQLEKQGVKVYPTPAAIRTIKNKLRQKQFYKDNEIPTAPFFITQNASEVLAHINFLPAVHKMGEGGYDGKGVQIIQTEKEVEWAFNVPAVLEKKVKIASEIALIVGMNAKGETIIYPPAEMVFDSVYNLLDYQISPAKLEEKQLWKAQAIARKVVKGLNSPGLFAIELFIDTAGEIWVNETAPRVHNSGHHTIEANYCSQYDMLLRILLDYPLGNTDAILPSAIVNIVGSQGHTGAVHYEGLEEVLKMDNVFVHIYGKKQTKPGRKMGHVTIISKDYQDLTHKANKIKHTLKAIAK
;
A
#
# COMPACT_ATOMS: atom_id res chain seq x y z
N MET A 1 -39.19 11.91 -61.06
CA MET A 1 -39.57 12.12 -59.65
C MET A 1 -39.00 10.94 -58.89
N GLN A 2 -37.77 11.11 -58.37
CA GLN A 2 -37.11 10.12 -57.50
C GLN A 2 -37.09 10.73 -56.10
N ASN A 3 -37.80 10.07 -55.16
CA ASN A 3 -37.79 10.41 -53.76
C ASN A 3 -36.58 9.73 -53.10
N GLU A 4 -35.56 10.49 -52.81
CA GLU A 4 -34.44 10.10 -51.94
C GLU A 4 -34.89 10.17 -50.49
N ASN A 5 -35.09 9.00 -49.89
CA ASN A 5 -35.27 8.84 -48.44
C ASN A 5 -33.93 9.05 -47.73
N LEU A 6 -33.67 10.25 -47.25
CA LEU A 6 -32.61 10.55 -46.29
C LEU A 6 -32.95 9.91 -44.94
N ARG A 7 -32.42 8.69 -44.67
CA ARG A 7 -32.40 8.10 -43.35
C ARG A 7 -31.39 8.87 -42.47
N HIS A 8 -31.87 9.76 -41.64
CA HIS A 8 -31.07 10.34 -40.55
C HIS A 8 -30.71 9.25 -39.56
N THR A 9 -29.50 8.73 -39.61
CA THR A 9 -28.92 7.90 -38.58
C THR A 9 -28.67 8.80 -37.37
N LEU A 10 -29.56 8.75 -36.38
CA LEU A 10 -29.33 9.34 -35.09
C LEU A 10 -28.10 8.65 -34.43
N ILE A 11 -26.95 9.27 -34.52
CA ILE A 11 -25.79 8.87 -33.74
C ILE A 11 -26.11 9.27 -32.29
N PHE A 12 -26.53 8.33 -31.47
CA PHE A 12 -26.59 8.50 -30.03
C PHE A 12 -25.14 8.69 -29.54
N VAL A 13 -24.72 9.92 -29.41
CA VAL A 13 -23.53 10.26 -28.63
C VAL A 13 -23.87 9.91 -27.19
N LYS A 14 -23.42 8.73 -26.74
CA LYS A 14 -23.52 8.34 -25.35
C LYS A 14 -22.80 9.44 -24.56
N SER A 15 -23.53 10.27 -23.82
CA SER A 15 -22.96 11.27 -22.93
C SER A 15 -21.93 10.56 -22.05
N ILE A 16 -20.68 10.94 -22.14
CA ILE A 16 -19.62 10.39 -21.27
C ILE A 16 -19.97 10.88 -19.86
N LYS A 17 -20.47 9.99 -19.02
CA LYS A 17 -20.75 10.31 -17.63
C LYS A 17 -19.42 10.44 -16.90
N ILE A 18 -19.12 11.64 -16.39
CA ILE A 18 -17.98 11.86 -15.50
C ILE A 18 -18.20 11.05 -14.23
N MET A 19 -17.27 10.12 -13.94
CA MET A 19 -17.38 9.26 -12.78
C MET A 19 -17.02 9.99 -11.49
N LYS A 20 -17.79 9.72 -10.43
CA LYS A 20 -17.57 10.20 -9.06
C LYS A 20 -16.80 9.16 -8.27
N VAL A 21 -15.56 9.45 -7.92
CA VAL A 21 -14.66 8.52 -7.21
C VAL A 21 -14.42 9.01 -5.80
N GLY A 22 -14.77 8.20 -4.80
CA GLY A 22 -14.53 8.43 -3.38
C GLY A 22 -13.25 7.77 -2.89
N ILE A 23 -12.55 8.45 -2.00
CA ILE A 23 -11.35 7.96 -1.33
C ILE A 23 -11.58 8.07 0.17
N LEU A 24 -11.50 6.96 0.90
CA LEU A 24 -11.52 6.94 2.35
C LEU A 24 -10.10 7.03 2.89
N GLY A 25 -9.80 8.17 3.51
CA GLY A 25 -8.48 8.57 3.98
C GLY A 25 -7.86 9.67 3.12
N GLY A 26 -7.28 10.65 3.78
CA GLY A 26 -6.72 11.86 3.18
C GLY A 26 -5.21 12.02 3.36
N GLY A 27 -4.47 10.97 3.69
CA GLY A 27 -3.03 11.01 3.90
C GLY A 27 -2.22 11.10 2.60
N GLN A 28 -0.96 10.65 2.66
CA GLN A 28 -0.05 10.76 1.51
C GLN A 28 -0.46 9.89 0.32
N LEU A 29 -1.07 8.73 0.56
CA LEU A 29 -1.47 7.83 -0.53
C LEU A 29 -2.67 8.42 -1.28
N GLY A 30 -3.66 8.95 -0.54
CA GLY A 30 -4.78 9.69 -1.11
C GLY A 30 -4.33 10.92 -1.89
N ARG A 31 -3.34 11.68 -1.35
CA ARG A 31 -2.72 12.81 -2.07
C ARG A 31 -2.15 12.40 -3.43
N MET A 32 -1.33 11.35 -3.47
CA MET A 32 -0.69 10.88 -4.71
C MET A 32 -1.71 10.26 -5.68
N LEU A 33 -2.77 9.62 -5.15
CA LEU A 33 -3.88 9.13 -5.99
C LEU A 33 -4.62 10.30 -6.65
N LEU A 34 -4.86 11.39 -5.94
CA LEU A 34 -5.48 12.60 -6.49
C LEU A 34 -4.59 13.27 -7.55
N GLN A 35 -3.27 13.28 -7.36
CA GLN A 35 -2.33 13.78 -8.36
C GLN A 35 -2.42 12.97 -9.67
N ALA A 36 -2.50 11.65 -9.59
CA ALA A 36 -2.72 10.80 -10.75
C ALA A 36 -4.13 10.98 -11.35
N ALA A 37 -5.15 11.19 -10.51
CA ALA A 37 -6.53 11.41 -10.96
C ALA A 37 -6.70 12.65 -11.82
N ALA A 38 -5.82 13.65 -11.69
CA ALA A 38 -5.83 14.84 -12.54
C ALA A 38 -5.60 14.55 -14.04
N ASN A 39 -5.08 13.36 -14.38
CA ASN A 39 -4.93 12.90 -15.77
C ASN A 39 -6.21 12.27 -16.35
N PHE A 40 -7.27 12.13 -15.54
CA PHE A 40 -8.53 11.51 -15.92
C PHE A 40 -9.69 12.49 -15.72
N ASP A 41 -10.73 12.38 -16.56
CA ASP A 41 -11.96 13.15 -16.39
C ASP A 41 -12.85 12.51 -15.33
N VAL A 42 -12.53 12.79 -14.05
CA VAL A 42 -13.20 12.23 -12.86
C VAL A 42 -13.45 13.32 -11.82
N THR A 43 -14.57 13.23 -11.13
CA THR A 43 -14.82 14.07 -9.94
C THR A 43 -14.41 13.29 -8.69
N THR A 44 -13.46 13.83 -7.94
CA THR A 44 -12.87 13.17 -6.76
C THR A 44 -13.47 13.68 -5.46
N TYR A 45 -13.75 12.76 -4.54
CA TYR A 45 -14.29 13.00 -3.21
C TYR A 45 -13.34 12.38 -2.17
N VAL A 46 -13.13 13.04 -1.05
CA VAL A 46 -12.30 12.53 0.06
C VAL A 46 -13.07 12.65 1.36
N LEU A 47 -13.09 11.57 2.16
CA LEU A 47 -13.55 11.57 3.54
C LEU A 47 -12.36 11.39 4.47
N GLU A 48 -12.13 12.34 5.39
CA GLU A 48 -11.04 12.29 6.37
C GLU A 48 -11.39 13.14 7.60
N ASN A 49 -10.86 12.79 8.77
CA ASN A 49 -11.12 13.47 10.04
C ASN A 49 -10.21 14.69 10.31
N ASP A 50 -9.25 14.96 9.44
CA ASP A 50 -8.35 16.12 9.50
C ASP A 50 -8.56 17.02 8.27
N ALA A 51 -9.16 18.19 8.48
CA ALA A 51 -9.39 19.17 7.41
C ALA A 51 -8.09 19.70 6.78
N HIS A 52 -6.95 19.49 7.44
CA HIS A 52 -5.62 19.89 6.96
C HIS A 52 -4.79 18.70 6.44
N CYS A 53 -5.44 17.58 6.17
CA CYS A 53 -4.77 16.40 5.64
C CYS A 53 -4.13 16.66 4.26
N PRO A 54 -3.12 15.88 3.87
CA PRO A 54 -2.41 16.03 2.59
C PRO A 54 -3.29 16.09 1.34
N ALA A 55 -4.44 15.41 1.34
CA ALA A 55 -5.35 15.31 0.20
C ALA A 55 -6.40 16.43 0.14
N ALA A 56 -6.71 17.10 1.25
CA ALA A 56 -7.86 18.00 1.37
C ALA A 56 -7.96 19.10 0.31
N HIS A 57 -6.81 19.65 -0.12
CA HIS A 57 -6.76 20.75 -1.10
C HIS A 57 -6.60 20.29 -2.55
N LEU A 58 -6.58 18.97 -2.81
CA LEU A 58 -6.39 18.40 -4.14
C LEU A 58 -7.66 17.71 -4.67
N CYS A 59 -8.64 17.41 -3.81
CA CYS A 59 -9.90 16.81 -4.24
C CYS A 59 -10.91 17.88 -4.67
N HIS A 60 -11.89 17.48 -5.49
CA HIS A 60 -12.99 18.36 -5.86
C HIS A 60 -13.95 18.59 -4.68
N HIS A 61 -14.19 17.55 -3.89
CA HIS A 61 -15.07 17.60 -2.72
C HIS A 61 -14.42 16.96 -1.51
N PHE A 62 -14.27 17.71 -0.45
CA PHE A 62 -13.76 17.23 0.84
C PHE A 62 -14.90 17.13 1.85
N THR A 63 -15.00 15.98 2.53
CA THR A 63 -15.94 15.75 3.63
C THR A 63 -15.15 15.51 4.91
N LEU A 64 -15.42 16.34 5.94
CA LEU A 64 -14.84 16.14 7.26
C LEU A 64 -15.64 15.06 7.99
N GLY A 65 -15.01 13.94 8.35
CA GLY A 65 -15.66 12.85 9.06
C GLY A 65 -14.72 11.69 9.36
N ASN A 66 -15.15 10.81 10.26
CA ASN A 66 -14.36 9.66 10.66
C ASN A 66 -14.63 8.48 9.70
N ILE A 67 -13.59 8.01 9.03
CA ILE A 67 -13.65 6.83 8.13
C ILE A 67 -13.98 5.51 8.83
N GLN A 68 -13.98 5.46 10.17
CA GLN A 68 -14.38 4.31 10.96
C GLN A 68 -15.84 4.38 11.42
N ASP A 69 -16.49 5.53 11.25
CA ASP A 69 -17.90 5.73 11.60
C ASP A 69 -18.79 5.24 10.45
N TYR A 70 -19.81 4.45 10.81
CA TYR A 70 -20.70 3.85 9.82
C TYR A 70 -21.48 4.92 9.04
N ASP A 71 -22.10 5.85 9.73
CA ASP A 71 -22.98 6.86 9.12
C ASP A 71 -22.16 7.84 8.26
N ALA A 72 -20.96 8.22 8.72
CA ALA A 72 -20.07 9.09 7.96
C ALA A 72 -19.66 8.43 6.64
N VAL A 73 -19.22 7.14 6.65
CA VAL A 73 -18.82 6.41 5.44
C VAL A 73 -20.01 6.14 4.53
N TYR A 74 -21.16 5.73 5.09
CA TYR A 74 -22.36 5.44 4.31
C TYR A 74 -22.89 6.69 3.61
N ASN A 75 -23.07 7.81 4.34
CA ASN A 75 -23.58 9.06 3.77
C ASN A 75 -22.60 9.67 2.76
N PHE A 76 -21.29 9.52 2.98
CA PHE A 76 -20.27 9.94 2.02
C PHE A 76 -20.37 9.14 0.71
N GLY A 77 -20.62 7.83 0.81
CA GLY A 77 -20.61 6.92 -0.35
C GLY A 77 -21.86 6.97 -1.21
N ILE A 78 -23.00 7.42 -0.68
CA ILE A 78 -24.26 7.51 -1.45
C ILE A 78 -24.07 8.42 -2.67
N GLY A 79 -24.42 7.88 -3.84
CA GLY A 79 -24.37 8.61 -5.10
C GLY A 79 -22.99 8.74 -5.74
N LEU A 80 -21.96 8.10 -5.17
CA LEU A 80 -20.67 7.88 -5.83
C LEU A 80 -20.75 6.68 -6.78
N ASP A 81 -19.91 6.69 -7.80
CA ASP A 81 -19.83 5.58 -8.77
C ASP A 81 -18.83 4.52 -8.30
N ALA A 82 -17.72 4.94 -7.64
CA ALA A 82 -16.70 4.05 -7.11
C ALA A 82 -16.10 4.61 -5.82
N ILE A 83 -15.65 3.70 -4.94
CA ILE A 83 -14.94 4.02 -3.69
C ILE A 83 -13.69 3.17 -3.58
N THR A 84 -12.61 3.78 -3.12
CA THR A 84 -11.38 3.09 -2.72
C THR A 84 -10.89 3.57 -1.35
N ILE A 85 -9.91 2.88 -0.80
CA ILE A 85 -9.34 3.18 0.51
C ILE A 85 -7.87 3.59 0.41
N GLU A 86 -7.44 4.47 1.31
CA GLU A 86 -6.04 4.82 1.51
C GLU A 86 -5.42 4.08 2.70
N ILE A 87 -6.27 3.63 3.63
CA ILE A 87 -5.89 2.92 4.84
C ILE A 87 -6.94 1.85 5.16
N GLU A 88 -6.53 0.75 5.76
CA GLU A 88 -7.41 -0.40 6.07
C GLU A 88 -8.38 -0.13 7.25
N ALA A 89 -8.08 0.88 8.07
CA ALA A 89 -8.87 1.23 9.26
C ALA A 89 -10.15 1.99 8.88
N VAL A 90 -11.00 1.38 8.07
CA VAL A 90 -12.28 1.92 7.60
C VAL A 90 -13.46 1.13 8.16
N ASN A 91 -14.67 1.71 8.12
CA ASN A 91 -15.90 1.00 8.44
C ASN A 91 -16.31 0.10 7.27
N VAL A 92 -16.08 -1.21 7.42
CA VAL A 92 -16.32 -2.20 6.36
C VAL A 92 -17.82 -2.49 6.21
N ASP A 93 -18.61 -2.39 7.27
CA ASP A 93 -20.05 -2.67 7.23
C ASP A 93 -20.78 -1.60 6.38
N ALA A 94 -20.38 -0.35 6.49
CA ALA A 94 -20.88 0.73 5.64
C ALA A 94 -20.49 0.50 4.15
N LEU A 95 -19.26 0.05 3.89
CA LEU A 95 -18.81 -0.29 2.54
C LEU A 95 -19.60 -1.48 1.94
N GLU A 96 -19.90 -2.51 2.73
CA GLU A 96 -20.76 -3.63 2.31
C GLU A 96 -22.18 -3.16 1.94
N GLN A 97 -22.73 -2.22 2.69
CA GLN A 97 -24.03 -1.67 2.40
C GLN A 97 -24.03 -0.83 1.11
N LEU A 98 -22.99 -0.05 0.87
CA LEU A 98 -22.81 0.73 -0.36
C LEU A 98 -22.63 -0.20 -1.59
N GLU A 99 -21.85 -1.27 -1.46
CA GLU A 99 -21.68 -2.28 -2.51
C GLU A 99 -23.01 -2.94 -2.88
N LYS A 100 -23.86 -3.31 -1.89
CA LYS A 100 -25.22 -3.83 -2.12
C LYS A 100 -26.13 -2.84 -2.86
N GLN A 101 -25.85 -1.54 -2.76
CA GLN A 101 -26.58 -0.48 -3.47
C GLN A 101 -26.00 -0.16 -4.85
N GLY A 102 -24.97 -0.90 -5.28
CA GLY A 102 -24.39 -0.79 -6.61
C GLY A 102 -23.21 0.19 -6.72
N VAL A 103 -22.71 0.72 -5.61
CA VAL A 103 -21.44 1.48 -5.59
C VAL A 103 -20.29 0.49 -5.76
N LYS A 104 -19.37 0.73 -6.71
CA LYS A 104 -18.16 -0.08 -6.84
C LYS A 104 -17.22 0.19 -5.67
N VAL A 105 -16.97 -0.80 -4.83
CA VAL A 105 -16.01 -0.70 -3.72
C VAL A 105 -14.79 -1.57 -4.06
N TYR A 106 -13.66 -0.93 -4.38
CA TYR A 106 -12.43 -1.63 -4.78
C TYR A 106 -11.27 -1.19 -3.91
N PRO A 107 -10.65 -2.13 -3.15
CA PRO A 107 -10.98 -3.55 -3.04
C PRO A 107 -12.34 -3.80 -2.40
N THR A 108 -12.91 -4.99 -2.65
CA THR A 108 -14.22 -5.37 -2.08
C THR A 108 -14.19 -5.35 -0.55
N PRO A 109 -15.33 -5.05 0.11
CA PRO A 109 -15.41 -5.08 1.57
C PRO A 109 -14.96 -6.41 2.17
N ALA A 110 -15.24 -7.53 1.51
CA ALA A 110 -14.80 -8.86 1.94
C ALA A 110 -13.27 -8.99 1.96
N ALA A 111 -12.58 -8.49 0.94
CA ALA A 111 -11.12 -8.47 0.88
C ALA A 111 -10.53 -7.56 1.97
N ILE A 112 -11.10 -6.35 2.16
CA ILE A 112 -10.68 -5.43 3.21
C ILE A 112 -10.85 -6.09 4.59
N ARG A 113 -11.99 -6.71 4.86
CA ARG A 113 -12.28 -7.41 6.12
C ARG A 113 -11.29 -8.54 6.40
N THR A 114 -10.90 -9.28 5.38
CA THR A 114 -9.91 -10.35 5.49
C THR A 114 -8.53 -9.78 5.83
N ILE A 115 -8.12 -8.73 5.13
CA ILE A 115 -6.75 -8.21 5.24
C ILE A 115 -6.55 -7.35 6.49
N LYS A 116 -7.53 -6.53 6.90
CA LYS A 116 -7.36 -5.63 8.06
C LYS A 116 -7.15 -6.36 9.39
N ASN A 117 -7.51 -7.64 9.47
CA ASN A 117 -7.32 -8.47 10.66
C ASN A 117 -6.28 -9.57 10.38
N LYS A 118 -5.14 -9.54 11.09
CA LYS A 118 -4.02 -10.47 10.87
C LYS A 118 -4.39 -11.92 11.12
N LEU A 119 -5.33 -12.21 12.04
CA LEU A 119 -5.80 -13.58 12.28
C LEU A 119 -6.54 -14.12 11.04
N ARG A 120 -7.46 -13.32 10.51
CA ARG A 120 -8.21 -13.66 9.29
C ARG A 120 -7.29 -13.76 8.09
N GLN A 121 -6.33 -12.85 7.97
CA GLN A 121 -5.35 -12.85 6.87
C GLN A 121 -4.49 -14.12 6.91
N LYS A 122 -4.02 -14.55 8.09
CA LYS A 122 -3.24 -15.80 8.22
C LYS A 122 -4.09 -17.03 7.96
N GLN A 123 -5.33 -17.05 8.45
CA GLN A 123 -6.24 -18.15 8.15
C GLN A 123 -6.55 -18.23 6.64
N PHE A 124 -6.76 -17.08 6.00
CA PHE A 124 -6.92 -17.00 4.54
C PHE A 124 -5.71 -17.58 3.78
N TYR A 125 -4.48 -17.28 4.21
CA TYR A 125 -3.30 -17.88 3.60
C TYR A 125 -3.28 -19.39 3.75
N LYS A 126 -3.59 -19.90 4.95
CA LYS A 126 -3.66 -21.33 5.23
C LYS A 126 -4.73 -22.02 4.38
N ASP A 127 -5.95 -21.49 4.35
CA ASP A 127 -7.09 -22.08 3.63
C ASP A 127 -6.89 -22.10 2.10
N ASN A 128 -6.11 -21.16 1.59
CA ASN A 128 -5.74 -21.08 0.18
C ASN A 128 -4.36 -21.70 -0.11
N GLU A 129 -3.73 -22.43 0.83
CA GLU A 129 -2.40 -23.03 0.65
C GLU A 129 -1.35 -22.02 0.12
N ILE A 130 -1.41 -20.77 0.62
CA ILE A 130 -0.45 -19.72 0.33
C ILE A 130 0.71 -19.86 1.32
N PRO A 131 1.97 -19.98 0.86
CA PRO A 131 3.11 -20.10 1.75
C PRO A 131 3.23 -18.91 2.70
N THR A 132 3.11 -19.16 3.99
CA THR A 132 3.34 -18.17 5.06
C THR A 132 4.03 -18.86 6.22
N ALA A 133 4.75 -18.10 7.06
CA ALA A 133 5.42 -18.66 8.23
C ALA A 133 4.42 -19.50 9.06
N PRO A 134 4.80 -20.68 9.58
CA PRO A 134 3.96 -21.46 10.48
C PRO A 134 3.47 -20.60 11.63
N PHE A 135 2.23 -20.76 12.03
CA PHE A 135 1.62 -19.89 13.05
C PHE A 135 0.59 -20.60 13.92
N PHE A 136 0.34 -20.00 15.09
CA PHE A 136 -0.81 -20.27 15.96
C PHE A 136 -1.59 -18.99 16.18
N ILE A 137 -2.89 -19.10 16.42
CA ILE A 137 -3.73 -18.00 16.88
C ILE A 137 -3.82 -18.12 18.40
N THR A 138 -3.53 -17.05 19.11
CA THR A 138 -3.61 -16.94 20.56
C THR A 138 -4.65 -15.88 20.93
N GLN A 139 -5.42 -16.11 21.99
CA GLN A 139 -6.41 -15.16 22.50
C GLN A 139 -5.84 -14.20 23.54
N ASN A 140 -4.76 -14.62 24.19
CA ASN A 140 -4.10 -13.87 25.27
C ASN A 140 -2.64 -14.32 25.42
N ALA A 141 -1.88 -13.60 26.26
CA ALA A 141 -0.47 -13.88 26.50
C ALA A 141 -0.22 -15.28 27.11
N SER A 142 -1.12 -15.79 27.96
CA SER A 142 -0.93 -17.10 28.61
C SER A 142 -0.98 -18.27 27.64
N GLU A 143 -1.69 -18.16 26.53
CA GLU A 143 -1.73 -19.20 25.50
C GLU A 143 -0.41 -19.35 24.75
N VAL A 144 0.47 -18.33 24.77
CA VAL A 144 1.81 -18.42 24.19
C VAL A 144 2.65 -19.47 24.94
N LEU A 145 2.43 -19.67 26.28
CA LEU A 145 3.11 -20.70 27.07
C LEU A 145 2.79 -22.10 26.58
N ALA A 146 1.59 -22.37 26.08
CA ALA A 146 1.24 -23.65 25.49
C ALA A 146 2.07 -23.99 24.23
N HIS A 147 2.70 -22.98 23.64
CA HIS A 147 3.51 -23.07 22.40
C HIS A 147 5.00 -22.77 22.63
N ILE A 148 5.52 -23.00 23.89
CA ILE A 148 6.89 -22.67 24.25
C ILE A 148 7.94 -23.29 23.33
N ASN A 149 7.71 -24.52 22.86
CA ASN A 149 8.59 -25.23 21.92
C ASN A 149 8.59 -24.61 20.50
N PHE A 150 7.71 -23.64 20.25
CA PHE A 150 7.62 -22.91 18.98
C PHE A 150 8.55 -21.69 18.93
N LEU A 151 9.12 -21.28 20.05
CA LEU A 151 10.05 -20.16 20.11
C LEU A 151 11.38 -20.47 19.37
N PRO A 152 12.11 -19.47 18.85
CA PRO A 152 11.71 -18.05 18.82
C PRO A 152 10.56 -17.80 17.85
N ALA A 153 9.69 -16.85 18.22
CA ALA A 153 8.49 -16.52 17.47
C ALA A 153 8.27 -15.00 17.42
N VAL A 154 7.42 -14.56 16.51
CA VAL A 154 6.96 -13.16 16.38
C VAL A 154 5.48 -13.15 16.76
N HIS A 155 5.11 -12.38 17.77
CA HIS A 155 3.74 -12.23 18.22
C HIS A 155 3.18 -10.91 17.65
N LYS A 156 2.10 -10.99 16.86
CA LYS A 156 1.51 -9.86 16.13
C LYS A 156 0.06 -9.68 16.55
N MET A 157 -0.30 -8.50 17.01
CA MET A 157 -1.70 -8.15 17.32
C MET A 157 -2.59 -8.35 16.10
N GLY A 158 -3.80 -8.85 16.30
CA GLY A 158 -4.77 -9.09 15.24
C GLY A 158 -5.18 -7.81 14.49
N GLU A 159 -5.41 -6.74 15.23
CA GLU A 159 -5.80 -5.43 14.68
C GLU A 159 -5.02 -4.30 15.38
N GLY A 160 -4.99 -3.11 14.76
CA GLY A 160 -4.39 -1.89 15.35
C GLY A 160 -2.87 -1.79 15.28
N GLY A 161 -2.16 -2.80 14.75
CA GLY A 161 -0.71 -2.73 14.53
C GLY A 161 -0.38 -2.11 13.16
N TYR A 162 0.56 -1.16 13.11
CA TYR A 162 1.07 -0.53 11.89
C TYR A 162 2.52 -0.08 12.08
N ASP A 163 3.31 -0.04 11.02
CA ASP A 163 4.70 0.43 11.02
C ASP A 163 5.54 -0.18 12.19
N GLY A 164 5.46 -1.51 12.39
CA GLY A 164 6.15 -2.25 13.46
C GLY A 164 5.52 -2.14 14.85
N LYS A 165 4.51 -1.30 15.07
CA LYS A 165 3.72 -1.28 16.29
C LYS A 165 2.77 -2.47 16.32
N GLY A 166 2.63 -3.11 17.48
CA GLY A 166 1.83 -4.35 17.62
C GLY A 166 2.55 -5.59 17.12
N VAL A 167 3.89 -5.56 17.08
CA VAL A 167 4.76 -6.70 16.80
C VAL A 167 5.74 -6.87 17.96
N GLN A 168 5.84 -8.06 18.50
CA GLN A 168 6.73 -8.43 19.60
C GLN A 168 7.50 -9.69 19.23
N ILE A 169 8.83 -9.64 19.32
CA ILE A 169 9.66 -10.83 19.18
C ILE A 169 9.77 -11.49 20.55
N ILE A 170 9.48 -12.79 20.64
CA ILE A 170 9.58 -13.61 21.84
C ILE A 170 10.62 -14.69 21.56
N GLN A 171 11.75 -14.63 22.22
CA GLN A 171 12.88 -15.55 22.00
C GLN A 171 12.90 -16.67 23.03
N THR A 172 12.50 -16.36 24.25
CA THR A 172 12.59 -17.26 25.42
C THR A 172 11.27 -17.28 26.20
N GLU A 173 11.09 -18.30 27.07
CA GLU A 173 9.95 -18.40 27.94
C GLU A 173 9.75 -17.16 28.84
N LYS A 174 10.86 -16.57 29.32
CA LYS A 174 10.80 -15.38 30.19
C LYS A 174 10.20 -14.17 29.45
N GLU A 175 10.39 -14.07 28.15
CA GLU A 175 9.89 -12.96 27.33
C GLU A 175 8.41 -13.11 26.97
N VAL A 176 7.74 -14.22 27.36
CA VAL A 176 6.29 -14.36 27.19
C VAL A 176 5.53 -13.31 28.00
N GLU A 177 6.12 -12.74 29.05
CA GLU A 177 5.54 -11.61 29.79
C GLU A 177 5.31 -10.38 28.89
N TRP A 178 6.04 -10.26 27.76
CA TRP A 178 5.90 -9.17 26.78
C TRP A 178 4.85 -9.49 25.70
N ALA A 179 4.28 -10.68 25.71
CA ALA A 179 3.25 -11.05 24.74
C ALA A 179 1.99 -10.18 24.92
N PHE A 180 1.32 -9.93 23.80
CA PHE A 180 0.07 -9.16 23.82
C PHE A 180 -1.04 -9.95 24.49
N ASN A 181 -1.77 -9.31 25.39
CA ASN A 181 -2.93 -9.89 26.06
C ASN A 181 -4.23 -9.58 25.31
N VAL A 182 -4.20 -9.80 24.00
CA VAL A 182 -5.31 -9.63 23.05
C VAL A 182 -5.19 -10.71 21.98
N PRO A 183 -6.26 -10.96 21.17
CA PRO A 183 -6.18 -11.88 20.04
C PRO A 183 -5.04 -11.51 19.11
N ALA A 184 -4.13 -12.46 18.89
CA ALA A 184 -2.87 -12.25 18.18
C ALA A 184 -2.45 -13.49 17.38
N VAL A 185 -1.49 -13.31 16.47
CA VAL A 185 -0.85 -14.39 15.73
C VAL A 185 0.54 -14.61 16.28
N LEU A 186 0.85 -15.82 16.71
CA LEU A 186 2.19 -16.26 17.07
C LEU A 186 2.82 -16.95 15.86
N GLU A 187 3.74 -16.28 15.17
CA GLU A 187 4.40 -16.77 13.97
C GLU A 187 5.80 -17.30 14.27
N LYS A 188 6.20 -18.40 13.62
CA LYS A 188 7.59 -18.85 13.66
C LYS A 188 8.50 -17.77 13.11
N LYS A 189 9.54 -17.39 13.86
CA LYS A 189 10.52 -16.44 13.40
C LYS A 189 11.28 -16.99 12.19
N VAL A 190 11.13 -16.35 11.02
CA VAL A 190 11.83 -16.69 9.79
C VAL A 190 13.27 -16.15 9.86
N LYS A 191 14.24 -16.93 9.36
CA LYS A 191 15.62 -16.45 9.16
C LYS A 191 15.68 -15.74 7.82
N ILE A 192 15.38 -14.44 7.82
CA ILE A 192 15.23 -13.62 6.60
C ILE A 192 16.61 -13.39 5.97
N ALA A 193 16.74 -13.66 4.67
CA ALA A 193 17.86 -13.28 3.84
C ALA A 193 17.58 -11.96 3.10
N SER A 194 16.35 -11.80 2.56
CA SER A 194 15.89 -10.55 1.96
C SER A 194 14.38 -10.39 2.09
N GLU A 195 13.93 -9.15 2.04
CA GLU A 195 12.51 -8.78 2.05
C GLU A 195 12.17 -8.13 0.71
N ILE A 196 11.11 -8.61 0.08
CA ILE A 196 10.64 -8.07 -1.19
C ILE A 196 9.15 -7.74 -1.14
N ALA A 197 8.72 -6.82 -1.97
CA ALA A 197 7.30 -6.51 -2.15
C ALA A 197 6.92 -6.55 -3.63
N LEU A 198 5.74 -7.10 -3.93
CA LEU A 198 5.13 -7.08 -5.25
C LEU A 198 3.82 -6.30 -5.20
N ILE A 199 3.64 -5.40 -6.16
CA ILE A 199 2.36 -4.73 -6.38
C ILE A 199 1.61 -5.51 -7.45
N VAL A 200 0.35 -5.85 -7.16
CA VAL A 200 -0.52 -6.61 -8.06
C VAL A 200 -1.83 -5.86 -8.26
N GLY A 201 -2.18 -5.61 -9.51
CA GLY A 201 -3.51 -5.11 -9.88
C GLY A 201 -4.41 -6.24 -10.38
N MET A 202 -5.68 -6.22 -10.01
CA MET A 202 -6.72 -7.06 -10.60
C MET A 202 -7.93 -6.20 -10.98
N ASN A 203 -8.42 -6.34 -12.21
CA ASN A 203 -9.64 -5.66 -12.65
C ASN A 203 -10.91 -6.49 -12.39
N ALA A 204 -12.07 -5.91 -12.66
CA ALA A 204 -13.37 -6.59 -12.47
C ALA A 204 -13.58 -7.83 -13.35
N LYS A 205 -12.76 -8.03 -14.39
CA LYS A 205 -12.78 -9.23 -15.24
C LYS A 205 -11.90 -10.37 -14.70
N GLY A 206 -11.19 -10.13 -13.58
CA GLY A 206 -10.25 -11.08 -13.00
C GLY A 206 -8.87 -11.13 -13.72
N GLU A 207 -8.61 -10.21 -14.66
CA GLU A 207 -7.30 -10.06 -15.27
C GLU A 207 -6.34 -9.46 -14.24
N THR A 208 -5.12 -10.02 -14.17
CA THR A 208 -4.11 -9.60 -13.19
C THR A 208 -2.85 -9.11 -13.87
N ILE A 209 -2.24 -8.07 -13.31
CA ILE A 209 -0.92 -7.58 -13.71
C ILE A 209 -0.04 -7.40 -12.49
N ILE A 210 1.27 -7.64 -12.63
CA ILE A 210 2.23 -7.58 -11.53
C ILE A 210 3.37 -6.64 -11.93
N TYR A 211 3.72 -5.74 -11.01
CA TYR A 211 4.91 -4.90 -11.14
C TYR A 211 6.19 -5.69 -10.84
N PRO A 212 7.33 -5.27 -11.40
CA PRO A 212 8.62 -5.78 -10.96
C PRO A 212 8.76 -5.69 -9.43
N PRO A 213 9.32 -6.72 -8.77
CA PRO A 213 9.45 -6.71 -7.32
C PRO A 213 10.38 -5.59 -6.85
N ALA A 214 10.07 -5.01 -5.69
CA ALA A 214 10.96 -4.10 -4.99
C ALA A 214 11.62 -4.84 -3.82
N GLU A 215 12.93 -4.70 -3.66
CA GLU A 215 13.68 -5.18 -2.49
C GLU A 215 13.73 -4.10 -1.43
N MET A 216 13.39 -4.45 -0.20
CA MET A 216 13.43 -3.58 0.97
C MET A 216 14.76 -3.78 1.69
N VAL A 217 15.59 -2.74 1.73
CA VAL A 217 16.88 -2.76 2.41
C VAL A 217 16.72 -2.10 3.76
N PHE A 218 17.08 -2.82 4.83
CA PHE A 218 16.96 -2.35 6.20
C PHE A 218 18.34 -1.93 6.75
N ASP A 219 18.33 -0.88 7.55
CA ASP A 219 19.50 -0.47 8.31
C ASP A 219 19.83 -1.58 9.33
N SER A 220 21.09 -2.04 9.31
CA SER A 220 21.54 -3.17 10.14
C SER A 220 21.59 -2.86 11.63
N VAL A 221 21.61 -1.58 12.01
CA VAL A 221 21.72 -1.12 13.41
C VAL A 221 20.33 -0.88 14.01
N TYR A 222 19.45 -0.20 13.26
CA TYR A 222 18.16 0.25 13.76
C TYR A 222 16.99 -0.60 13.29
N ASN A 223 17.22 -1.54 12.35
CA ASN A 223 16.18 -2.36 11.71
C ASN A 223 15.02 -1.52 11.15
N LEU A 224 15.32 -0.34 10.67
CA LEU A 224 14.39 0.54 9.98
C LEU A 224 14.59 0.42 8.48
N LEU A 225 13.51 0.52 7.71
CA LEU A 225 13.60 0.55 6.26
C LEU A 225 14.48 1.71 5.82
N ASP A 226 15.63 1.39 5.25
CA ASP A 226 16.65 2.33 4.83
C ASP A 226 16.31 2.91 3.46
N TYR A 227 16.21 2.05 2.47
CA TYR A 227 15.76 2.38 1.12
C TYR A 227 15.18 1.14 0.44
N GLN A 228 14.58 1.34 -0.73
CA GLN A 228 14.06 0.26 -1.57
C GLN A 228 14.71 0.33 -2.94
N ILE A 229 14.90 -0.81 -3.59
CA ILE A 229 15.38 -0.89 -4.98
C ILE A 229 14.40 -1.72 -5.81
N SER A 230 14.06 -1.24 -6.99
CA SER A 230 13.25 -1.97 -7.98
C SER A 230 13.87 -1.83 -9.39
N PRO A 231 13.89 -2.91 -10.18
CA PRO A 231 13.60 -4.29 -9.83
C PRO A 231 14.56 -4.87 -8.79
N ALA A 232 14.04 -5.71 -7.90
CA ALA A 232 14.87 -6.53 -7.01
C ALA A 232 15.74 -7.50 -7.81
N LYS A 233 16.98 -7.70 -7.37
CA LYS A 233 17.89 -8.67 -7.98
C LYS A 233 17.61 -10.07 -7.45
N LEU A 234 16.73 -10.80 -8.12
CA LEU A 234 16.35 -12.16 -7.79
C LEU A 234 16.83 -13.15 -8.83
N GLU A 235 17.07 -14.38 -8.40
CA GLU A 235 17.21 -15.49 -9.34
C GLU A 235 15.88 -15.71 -10.08
N GLU A 236 15.93 -16.14 -11.32
CA GLU A 236 14.75 -16.37 -12.17
C GLU A 236 13.70 -17.25 -11.46
N LYS A 237 14.16 -18.35 -10.84
CA LYS A 237 13.30 -19.28 -10.07
C LYS A 237 12.60 -18.58 -8.89
N GLN A 238 13.30 -17.70 -8.18
CA GLN A 238 12.73 -16.93 -7.06
C GLN A 238 11.70 -15.94 -7.57
N LEU A 239 11.99 -15.23 -8.65
CA LEU A 239 11.07 -14.29 -9.29
C LEU A 239 9.76 -14.99 -9.70
N TRP A 240 9.86 -16.12 -10.41
CA TRP A 240 8.69 -16.91 -10.81
C TRP A 240 7.87 -17.40 -9.62
N LYS A 241 8.53 -17.89 -8.56
CA LYS A 241 7.85 -18.34 -7.33
C LYS A 241 7.15 -17.18 -6.62
N ALA A 242 7.82 -16.03 -6.46
CA ALA A 242 7.25 -14.84 -5.83
C ALA A 242 6.01 -14.33 -6.59
N GLN A 243 6.08 -14.24 -7.91
CA GLN A 243 4.96 -13.84 -8.76
C GLN A 243 3.80 -14.84 -8.71
N ALA A 244 4.07 -16.14 -8.69
CA ALA A 244 3.05 -17.18 -8.57
C ALA A 244 2.31 -17.08 -7.22
N ILE A 245 3.04 -16.87 -6.13
CA ILE A 245 2.48 -16.65 -4.79
C ILE A 245 1.61 -15.38 -4.79
N ALA A 246 2.12 -14.27 -5.30
CA ALA A 246 1.39 -13.00 -5.35
C ALA A 246 0.09 -13.11 -6.17
N ARG A 247 0.11 -13.80 -7.32
CA ARG A 247 -1.11 -14.11 -8.09
C ARG A 247 -2.10 -14.96 -7.30
N LYS A 248 -1.60 -15.97 -6.56
CA LYS A 248 -2.44 -16.86 -5.74
C LYS A 248 -3.14 -16.08 -4.64
N VAL A 249 -2.45 -15.14 -3.97
CA VAL A 249 -3.05 -14.24 -2.97
C VAL A 249 -4.20 -13.43 -3.58
N VAL A 250 -3.95 -12.71 -4.67
CA VAL A 250 -4.95 -11.80 -5.25
C VAL A 250 -6.14 -12.57 -5.85
N LYS A 251 -5.89 -13.71 -6.50
CA LYS A 251 -6.97 -14.57 -7.00
C LYS A 251 -7.82 -15.15 -5.87
N GLY A 252 -7.20 -15.56 -4.76
CA GLY A 252 -7.92 -16.05 -3.58
C GLY A 252 -8.79 -14.96 -2.93
N LEU A 253 -8.33 -13.70 -2.90
CA LEU A 253 -9.13 -12.58 -2.43
C LEU A 253 -10.33 -12.26 -3.34
N ASN A 254 -10.26 -12.66 -4.60
CA ASN A 254 -11.31 -12.46 -5.60
C ASN A 254 -11.90 -11.05 -5.60
N SER A 255 -11.03 -10.05 -5.62
CA SER A 255 -11.40 -8.64 -5.46
C SER A 255 -10.68 -7.78 -6.48
N PRO A 256 -11.39 -7.00 -7.31
CA PRO A 256 -10.76 -5.93 -8.07
C PRO A 256 -10.06 -4.96 -7.12
N GLY A 257 -8.95 -4.40 -7.57
CA GLY A 257 -8.18 -3.45 -6.77
C GLY A 257 -6.69 -3.58 -6.99
N LEU A 258 -5.94 -2.88 -6.16
CA LEU A 258 -4.49 -2.94 -6.13
C LEU A 258 -4.05 -3.46 -4.75
N PHE A 259 -3.11 -4.41 -4.78
CA PHE A 259 -2.62 -5.08 -3.59
C PHE A 259 -1.10 -5.01 -3.53
N ALA A 260 -0.55 -4.78 -2.34
CA ALA A 260 0.87 -4.96 -2.08
C ALA A 260 1.06 -6.23 -1.26
N ILE A 261 1.92 -7.13 -1.74
CA ILE A 261 2.24 -8.38 -1.07
C ILE A 261 3.70 -8.33 -0.64
N GLU A 262 3.93 -8.32 0.66
CA GLU A 262 5.26 -8.39 1.26
C GLU A 262 5.65 -9.84 1.49
N LEU A 263 6.85 -10.18 1.03
CA LEU A 263 7.40 -11.53 1.06
C LEU A 263 8.77 -11.54 1.73
N PHE A 264 9.00 -12.56 2.55
CA PHE A 264 10.34 -12.91 3.03
C PHE A 264 10.95 -13.98 2.13
N ILE A 265 12.20 -13.81 1.76
CA ILE A 265 13.05 -14.87 1.23
C ILE A 265 13.96 -15.29 2.38
N ASP A 266 13.88 -16.55 2.80
CA ASP A 266 14.68 -17.04 3.91
C ASP A 266 16.09 -17.47 3.45
N THR A 267 16.94 -17.81 4.43
CA THR A 267 18.33 -18.25 4.16
C THR A 267 18.44 -19.56 3.40
N ALA A 268 17.34 -20.31 3.25
CA ALA A 268 17.25 -21.52 2.42
C ALA A 268 16.71 -21.21 1.00
N GLY A 269 16.34 -19.95 0.72
CA GLY A 269 15.74 -19.50 -0.55
C GLY A 269 14.25 -19.77 -0.65
N GLU A 270 13.58 -20.18 0.44
CA GLU A 270 12.13 -20.35 0.49
C GLU A 270 11.43 -18.99 0.64
N ILE A 271 10.25 -18.88 0.00
CA ILE A 271 9.48 -17.62 -0.04
C ILE A 271 8.22 -17.73 0.79
N TRP A 272 8.02 -16.79 1.70
CA TRP A 272 6.93 -16.73 2.66
C TRP A 272 6.18 -15.40 2.56
N VAL A 273 4.85 -15.43 2.49
CA VAL A 273 4.04 -14.21 2.61
C VAL A 273 4.10 -13.71 4.05
N ASN A 274 4.58 -12.47 4.21
CA ASN A 274 4.52 -11.75 5.47
C ASN A 274 3.12 -11.16 5.68
N GLU A 275 2.75 -10.21 4.82
CA GLU A 275 1.44 -9.57 4.87
C GLU A 275 1.00 -9.06 3.48
N THR A 276 -0.29 -8.72 3.39
CA THR A 276 -0.90 -8.11 2.21
C THR A 276 -1.58 -6.81 2.62
N ALA A 277 -1.38 -5.75 1.84
CA ALA A 277 -2.11 -4.50 1.95
C ALA A 277 -3.10 -4.36 0.78
N PRO A 278 -4.38 -3.96 1.02
CA PRO A 278 -5.42 -3.92 -0.01
C PRO A 278 -5.51 -2.51 -0.66
N ARG A 279 -4.38 -1.90 -1.00
CA ARG A 279 -4.28 -0.51 -1.48
C ARG A 279 -2.93 -0.23 -2.11
N VAL A 280 -2.80 0.96 -2.69
CA VAL A 280 -1.48 1.52 -3.05
C VAL A 280 -0.55 1.51 -1.84
N HIS A 281 0.74 1.29 -2.07
CA HIS A 281 1.68 1.02 -1.00
C HIS A 281 3.01 1.76 -1.18
N ASN A 282 3.73 1.97 -0.06
CA ASN A 282 5.05 2.62 -0.07
C ASN A 282 6.04 1.91 -1.00
N SER A 283 6.01 0.57 -1.04
CA SER A 283 6.89 -0.21 -1.91
C SER A 283 6.64 0.01 -3.41
N GLY A 284 5.52 0.65 -3.80
CA GLY A 284 5.18 1.00 -5.17
C GLY A 284 5.36 2.48 -5.52
N HIS A 285 5.89 3.33 -4.64
CA HIS A 285 6.03 4.77 -4.93
C HIS A 285 6.94 5.06 -6.11
N HIS A 286 8.02 4.28 -6.29
CA HIS A 286 8.94 4.39 -7.43
C HIS A 286 8.23 4.30 -8.78
N THR A 287 7.07 3.63 -8.83
CA THR A 287 6.34 3.44 -10.09
C THR A 287 5.87 4.75 -10.71
N ILE A 288 5.87 5.86 -9.97
CA ILE A 288 5.49 7.18 -10.49
C ILE A 288 6.47 7.61 -11.59
N GLU A 289 7.77 7.47 -11.38
CA GLU A 289 8.80 7.91 -12.32
C GLU A 289 9.46 6.75 -13.07
N ALA A 290 9.46 5.55 -12.49
CA ALA A 290 10.28 4.45 -12.98
C ALA A 290 9.53 3.42 -13.83
N ASN A 291 8.19 3.47 -13.93
CA ASN A 291 7.37 2.52 -14.67
C ASN A 291 6.47 3.23 -15.69
N TYR A 292 6.07 2.52 -16.77
CA TYR A 292 5.15 3.09 -17.76
C TYR A 292 3.78 3.45 -17.19
N CYS A 293 3.29 2.69 -16.22
CA CYS A 293 2.04 2.95 -15.52
C CYS A 293 2.33 2.92 -14.01
N SER A 294 2.03 4.00 -13.30
CA SER A 294 2.20 4.02 -11.84
C SER A 294 1.16 3.17 -11.12
N GLN A 295 1.44 2.77 -9.89
CA GLN A 295 0.44 2.08 -9.06
C GLN A 295 -0.85 2.92 -8.87
N TYR A 296 -0.74 4.25 -8.88
CA TYR A 296 -1.87 5.16 -8.74
C TYR A 296 -2.71 5.22 -10.01
N ASP A 297 -2.05 5.33 -11.17
CA ASP A 297 -2.70 5.28 -12.48
C ASP A 297 -3.39 3.91 -12.67
N MET A 298 -2.72 2.81 -12.27
CA MET A 298 -3.29 1.47 -12.32
C MET A 298 -4.57 1.35 -11.48
N LEU A 299 -4.57 1.86 -10.23
CA LEU A 299 -5.75 1.83 -9.38
C LEU A 299 -6.91 2.63 -9.99
N LEU A 300 -6.62 3.79 -10.57
CA LEU A 300 -7.63 4.59 -11.28
C LEU A 300 -8.19 3.85 -12.49
N ARG A 301 -7.35 3.19 -13.30
CA ARG A 301 -7.80 2.36 -14.42
C ARG A 301 -8.74 1.25 -13.96
N ILE A 302 -8.43 0.60 -12.83
CA ILE A 302 -9.29 -0.45 -12.25
C ILE A 302 -10.63 0.13 -11.79
N LEU A 303 -10.64 1.28 -11.09
CA LEU A 303 -11.85 1.96 -10.62
C LEU A 303 -12.76 2.41 -11.78
N LEU A 304 -12.14 2.84 -12.89
CA LEU A 304 -12.82 3.39 -14.07
C LEU A 304 -13.15 2.34 -15.14
N ASP A 305 -12.86 1.05 -14.88
CA ASP A 305 -13.00 -0.07 -15.83
C ASP A 305 -12.19 0.13 -17.13
N TYR A 306 -11.04 0.80 -17.04
CA TYR A 306 -10.10 0.93 -18.15
C TYR A 306 -9.17 -0.29 -18.25
N PRO A 307 -8.55 -0.53 -19.41
CA PRO A 307 -7.54 -1.58 -19.56
C PRO A 307 -6.39 -1.41 -18.57
N LEU A 308 -5.88 -2.51 -18.05
CA LEU A 308 -4.67 -2.50 -17.21
C LEU A 308 -3.50 -1.92 -18.01
N GLY A 309 -2.69 -1.09 -17.37
CA GLY A 309 -1.52 -0.44 -17.98
C GLY A 309 -0.29 -1.37 -17.99
N ASN A 310 0.74 -0.99 -18.75
CA ASN A 310 2.02 -1.68 -18.73
C ASN A 310 2.77 -1.38 -17.42
N THR A 311 3.17 -2.44 -16.70
CA THR A 311 3.89 -2.36 -15.43
C THR A 311 5.41 -2.46 -15.55
N ASP A 312 5.95 -2.58 -16.76
CA ASP A 312 7.40 -2.67 -16.96
C ASP A 312 8.13 -1.44 -16.43
N ALA A 313 9.31 -1.66 -15.89
CA ALA A 313 10.18 -0.57 -15.49
C ALA A 313 10.81 0.12 -16.72
N ILE A 314 10.77 1.44 -16.74
CA ILE A 314 11.50 2.27 -17.72
C ILE A 314 12.99 2.23 -17.38
N LEU A 315 13.30 2.37 -16.09
CA LEU A 315 14.64 2.29 -15.53
C LEU A 315 14.59 1.66 -14.14
N PRO A 316 15.68 1.03 -13.68
CA PRO A 316 15.85 0.71 -12.27
C PRO A 316 15.76 1.96 -11.40
N SER A 317 15.26 1.79 -10.19
CA SER A 317 14.99 2.89 -9.27
C SER A 317 15.29 2.55 -7.82
N ALA A 318 15.50 3.59 -7.01
CA ALA A 318 15.52 3.47 -5.55
C ALA A 318 14.56 4.49 -4.93
N ILE A 319 14.02 4.16 -3.75
CA ILE A 319 13.23 5.07 -2.92
C ILE A 319 13.91 5.28 -1.59
N VAL A 320 14.04 6.53 -1.18
CA VAL A 320 14.42 6.93 0.18
C VAL A 320 13.22 7.60 0.85
N ASN A 321 12.77 7.07 1.99
CA ASN A 321 11.70 7.70 2.75
C ASN A 321 12.24 8.92 3.53
N ILE A 322 11.54 10.05 3.45
CA ILE A 322 11.78 11.22 4.29
C ILE A 322 10.95 11.04 5.55
N VAL A 323 11.61 10.73 6.66
CA VAL A 323 10.93 10.54 7.96
C VAL A 323 11.31 11.63 8.94
N GLY A 324 10.42 11.95 9.86
CA GLY A 324 10.69 12.89 10.94
C GLY A 324 11.87 12.43 11.79
N SER A 325 12.82 13.30 11.97
CA SER A 325 14.09 13.04 12.66
C SER A 325 13.88 12.81 14.16
N GLN A 326 14.72 11.96 14.77
CA GLN A 326 14.70 11.72 16.20
C GLN A 326 14.92 13.03 16.98
N GLY A 327 14.18 13.21 18.08
CA GLY A 327 14.25 14.41 18.91
C GLY A 327 13.49 15.64 18.35
N HIS A 328 12.87 15.56 17.17
CA HIS A 328 12.18 16.69 16.55
C HIS A 328 10.65 16.46 16.51
N THR A 329 9.88 17.31 17.21
CA THR A 329 8.41 17.32 17.16
C THR A 329 7.93 18.76 17.07
N GLY A 330 7.15 19.08 16.02
CA GLY A 330 6.66 20.44 15.79
C GLY A 330 6.49 20.77 14.31
N ALA A 331 6.46 22.06 13.97
CA ALA A 331 6.34 22.55 12.61
C ALA A 331 7.52 22.02 11.76
N VAL A 332 7.21 21.41 10.59
CA VAL A 332 8.23 20.77 9.79
C VAL A 332 9.10 21.76 9.04
N HIS A 333 10.39 21.47 9.01
CA HIS A 333 11.38 22.08 8.13
C HIS A 333 12.19 20.98 7.43
N TYR A 334 12.47 21.18 6.13
CA TYR A 334 13.25 20.24 5.31
C TYR A 334 14.65 20.79 5.10
N GLU A 335 15.60 20.34 5.93
CA GLU A 335 17.01 20.67 5.79
C GLU A 335 17.64 19.88 4.65
N GLY A 336 18.50 20.50 3.84
CA GLY A 336 19.20 19.87 2.71
C GLY A 336 18.33 19.64 1.46
N LEU A 337 17.06 20.10 1.45
CA LEU A 337 16.17 19.92 0.30
C LEU A 337 16.71 20.51 -0.99
N GLU A 338 17.27 21.73 -0.94
CA GLU A 338 17.81 22.40 -2.12
C GLU A 338 19.00 21.65 -2.74
N GLU A 339 19.80 20.98 -1.92
CA GLU A 339 20.94 20.18 -2.38
C GLU A 339 20.47 18.92 -3.11
N VAL A 340 19.41 18.27 -2.59
CA VAL A 340 18.84 17.09 -3.22
C VAL A 340 18.12 17.44 -4.53
N LEU A 341 17.44 18.59 -4.59
CA LEU A 341 16.78 19.06 -5.82
C LEU A 341 17.76 19.41 -6.96
N LYS A 342 19.05 19.58 -6.67
CA LYS A 342 20.10 19.80 -7.70
C LYS A 342 20.65 18.50 -8.28
N MET A 343 20.25 17.33 -7.73
CA MET A 343 20.75 16.05 -8.19
C MET A 343 19.96 15.57 -9.42
N ASP A 344 20.68 15.10 -10.45
CA ASP A 344 20.07 14.55 -11.66
C ASP A 344 19.35 13.23 -11.40
N ASN A 345 18.22 13.04 -12.06
CA ASN A 345 17.39 11.83 -11.98
C ASN A 345 16.87 11.54 -10.56
N VAL A 346 16.62 12.58 -9.79
CA VAL A 346 16.09 12.54 -8.43
C VAL A 346 14.79 13.33 -8.36
N PHE A 347 13.75 12.70 -7.84
CA PHE A 347 12.39 13.23 -7.77
C PHE A 347 11.92 13.28 -6.33
N VAL A 348 11.62 14.47 -5.82
CA VAL A 348 11.25 14.68 -4.41
C VAL A 348 9.75 14.84 -4.28
N HIS A 349 9.14 14.03 -3.43
CA HIS A 349 7.71 14.08 -3.09
C HIS A 349 7.53 14.49 -1.62
N ILE A 350 7.10 15.71 -1.39
CA ILE A 350 6.73 16.21 -0.05
C ILE A 350 5.23 16.00 0.16
N TYR A 351 4.86 15.35 1.27
CA TYR A 351 3.46 14.97 1.51
C TYR A 351 2.57 16.11 2.00
N GLY A 352 3.15 17.28 2.37
CA GLY A 352 2.38 18.45 2.79
C GLY A 352 1.91 18.43 4.24
N LYS A 353 2.39 17.48 5.06
CA LYS A 353 2.09 17.44 6.49
C LYS A 353 2.74 18.63 7.21
N LYS A 354 1.96 19.38 8.00
CA LYS A 354 2.43 20.61 8.69
C LYS A 354 3.31 20.34 9.89
N GLN A 355 3.12 19.19 10.54
CA GLN A 355 3.83 18.80 11.76
C GLN A 355 4.66 17.56 11.51
N THR A 356 5.87 17.53 12.05
CA THR A 356 6.72 16.32 12.10
C THR A 356 6.82 15.76 13.52
N LYS A 357 7.14 14.49 13.62
CA LYS A 357 7.52 13.78 14.85
C LYS A 357 8.41 12.60 14.46
N PRO A 358 9.22 12.05 15.39
CA PRO A 358 10.08 10.90 15.11
C PRO A 358 9.37 9.78 14.36
N GLY A 359 9.95 9.34 13.24
CA GLY A 359 9.43 8.26 12.39
C GLY A 359 8.20 8.58 11.54
N ARG A 360 7.62 9.79 11.63
CA ARG A 360 6.49 10.16 10.77
C ARG A 360 6.95 10.29 9.32
N LYS A 361 6.30 9.57 8.40
CA LYS A 361 6.55 9.68 6.96
C LYS A 361 6.14 11.07 6.47
N MET A 362 7.10 11.87 6.03
CA MET A 362 6.93 13.27 5.61
C MET A 362 7.05 13.45 4.11
N GLY A 363 7.67 12.50 3.42
CA GLY A 363 7.90 12.49 1.98
C GLY A 363 8.64 11.24 1.55
N HIS A 364 8.98 11.18 0.26
CA HIS A 364 9.95 10.24 -0.28
C HIS A 364 10.74 10.88 -1.41
N VAL A 365 11.83 10.25 -1.77
CA VAL A 365 12.64 10.62 -2.93
C VAL A 365 12.77 9.40 -3.81
N THR A 366 12.36 9.50 -5.07
CA THR A 366 12.62 8.49 -6.11
C THR A 366 13.91 8.86 -6.83
N ILE A 367 14.75 7.85 -7.07
CA ILE A 367 15.99 7.94 -7.85
C ILE A 367 15.86 6.97 -9.00
N ILE A 368 16.19 7.37 -10.22
CA ILE A 368 16.23 6.47 -11.38
C ILE A 368 17.62 6.44 -11.98
N SER A 369 18.13 5.25 -12.31
CA SER A 369 19.45 5.08 -12.95
C SER A 369 19.55 3.69 -13.60
N LYS A 370 20.31 3.58 -14.69
CA LYS A 370 20.70 2.28 -15.25
C LYS A 370 21.69 1.53 -14.37
N ASP A 371 22.45 2.26 -13.55
CA ASP A 371 23.48 1.72 -12.67
C ASP A 371 22.96 1.59 -11.23
N TYR A 372 22.94 0.40 -10.71
CA TYR A 372 22.54 0.09 -9.33
C TYR A 372 23.52 0.68 -8.29
N GLN A 373 24.80 0.85 -8.65
CA GLN A 373 25.76 1.49 -7.75
C GLN A 373 25.45 2.98 -7.60
N ASP A 374 25.07 3.65 -8.70
CA ASP A 374 24.60 5.05 -8.67
C ASP A 374 23.32 5.20 -7.82
N LEU A 375 22.35 4.26 -7.95
CA LEU A 375 21.16 4.25 -7.10
C LEU A 375 21.51 4.20 -5.62
N THR A 376 22.36 3.25 -5.23
CA THR A 376 22.80 3.08 -3.83
C THR A 376 23.58 4.28 -3.31
N HIS A 377 24.50 4.82 -4.14
CA HIS A 377 25.30 6.00 -3.79
C HIS A 377 24.41 7.22 -3.53
N LYS A 378 23.49 7.51 -4.46
CA LYS A 378 22.53 8.63 -4.33
C LYS A 378 21.59 8.43 -3.15
N ALA A 379 21.07 7.22 -2.93
CA ALA A 379 20.21 6.91 -1.80
C ALA A 379 20.90 7.21 -0.48
N ASN A 380 22.15 6.75 -0.30
CA ASN A 380 22.95 7.06 0.89
C ASN A 380 23.22 8.56 1.04
N LYS A 381 23.57 9.26 -0.03
CA LYS A 381 23.77 10.71 0.01
C LYS A 381 22.50 11.45 0.44
N ILE A 382 21.34 11.12 -0.16
CA ILE A 382 20.05 11.74 0.17
C ILE A 382 19.69 11.51 1.63
N LYS A 383 19.84 10.28 2.12
CA LYS A 383 19.57 9.90 3.52
C LYS A 383 20.38 10.75 4.52
N HIS A 384 21.61 11.11 4.19
CA HIS A 384 22.45 11.92 5.06
C HIS A 384 22.17 13.43 4.91
N THR A 385 21.76 13.87 3.73
CA THR A 385 21.57 15.30 3.40
C THR A 385 20.17 15.79 3.76
N LEU A 386 19.11 15.04 3.38
CA LEU A 386 17.73 15.50 3.53
C LEU A 386 17.13 15.05 4.87
N LYS A 387 16.78 16.00 5.71
CA LYS A 387 16.21 15.77 7.04
C LYS A 387 14.87 16.49 7.19
N ALA A 388 13.87 15.83 7.79
CA ALA A 388 12.64 16.45 8.24
C ALA A 388 12.74 16.73 9.74
N ILE A 389 13.05 17.97 10.10
CA ILE A 389 13.24 18.42 11.49
C ILE A 389 12.10 19.34 11.91
N ALA A 390 11.96 19.60 13.21
CA ALA A 390 11.11 20.66 13.73
C ALA A 390 11.94 21.92 13.96
N LYS A 391 11.44 23.06 13.53
CA LYS A 391 11.91 24.40 13.91
C LYS A 391 11.05 24.99 14.99
#